data_e9a11ab2a7f11eb34cc319a716bd2acc
#
_entry.id   e9a11ab2a7f11eb34cc319a716bd2acc
#
_cell.length_a   1.000
_cell.length_b   1.000
_cell.length_c   1.000
_cell.angle_alpha   90.00
_cell.angle_beta   90.00
_cell.angle_gamma   90.00
#
_symmetry.space_group_name_H-M   'P 1'
#
loop_
_entity.id
_entity.type
_entity.pdbx_description
1 polymer ?
#
loop_
_entity_poly.entity_id
_entity_poly.type
_entity_poly.pdbx_seq_one_letter_code
_entity_poly.pdbx_strand_id
1 'polypeptide(L)'
;MTLQTHKRNLFTAFVLVLVLLVAFPRQGKAQRLAIKTNVLSLAALTPDLGLEVVVGERTSIALSVFGHWNPYGLSSKLLVIQPEYRLWFNGRPLTREYVGFTAFAATYDMALPTGPDRANVFRGDAVAVGVTGGYVFNLGKRWNFELAGGAGLLLFRQKQYFNGDSYEDYFAGENTAPNTWGYKLFPCKLSATFIYIIR
;
A
#
# COMPACT_ATOMS: atom_id res chain seq x y z
N MET A 1 -12.27 28.53 -7.59
CA MET A 1 -10.89 28.96 -7.26
C MET A 1 -10.23 28.14 -6.13
N THR A 2 -10.92 27.23 -5.48
CA THR A 2 -10.47 26.48 -4.28
C THR A 2 -9.78 25.13 -4.58
N LEU A 3 -10.02 24.50 -5.73
CA LEU A 3 -9.46 23.18 -6.07
C LEU A 3 -7.96 23.19 -6.44
N GLN A 4 -7.48 24.30 -7.00
CA GLN A 4 -6.06 24.44 -7.39
C GLN A 4 -5.14 24.66 -6.18
N THR A 5 -5.63 25.30 -5.14
CA THR A 5 -4.88 25.56 -3.91
C THR A 5 -4.64 24.26 -3.13
N HIS A 6 -5.61 23.35 -3.12
CA HIS A 6 -5.50 22.08 -2.40
C HIS A 6 -4.47 21.12 -3.05
N LYS A 7 -4.44 21.04 -4.37
CA LYS A 7 -3.42 20.24 -5.11
C LYS A 7 -2.00 20.77 -4.91
N ARG A 8 -1.84 22.10 -4.85
CA ARG A 8 -0.55 22.75 -4.62
C ARG A 8 -0.03 22.48 -3.20
N ASN A 9 -0.90 22.51 -2.21
CA ASN A 9 -0.53 22.23 -0.81
C ASN A 9 -0.14 20.76 -0.61
N LEU A 10 -0.83 19.82 -1.28
CA LEU A 10 -0.47 18.40 -1.24
C LEU A 10 0.90 18.14 -1.88
N PHE A 11 1.16 18.76 -3.03
CA PHE A 11 2.45 18.66 -3.71
C PHE A 11 3.58 19.27 -2.87
N THR A 12 3.33 20.42 -2.24
CA THR A 12 4.32 21.07 -1.36
C THR A 12 4.59 20.23 -0.11
N ALA A 13 3.55 19.65 0.49
CA ALA A 13 3.71 18.74 1.63
C ALA A 13 4.49 17.47 1.24
N PHE A 14 4.24 16.90 0.07
CA PHE A 14 4.98 15.76 -0.46
C PHE A 14 6.45 16.07 -0.70
N VAL A 15 6.74 17.21 -1.31
CA VAL A 15 8.12 17.69 -1.54
C VAL A 15 8.82 17.96 -0.20
N LEU A 16 8.13 18.53 0.77
CA LEU A 16 8.68 18.81 2.11
C LEU A 16 9.01 17.52 2.86
N VAL A 17 8.16 16.51 2.77
CA VAL A 17 8.42 15.17 3.33
C VAL A 17 9.61 14.51 2.63
N LEU A 18 9.71 14.64 1.31
CA LEU A 18 10.84 14.11 0.54
C LEU A 18 12.16 14.81 0.91
N VAL A 19 12.15 16.13 1.10
CA VAL A 19 13.30 16.92 1.54
C VAL A 19 13.69 16.57 2.98
N LEU A 20 12.72 16.38 3.87
CA LEU A 20 12.97 15.91 5.24
C LEU A 20 13.61 14.52 5.25
N LEU A 21 13.16 13.59 4.41
CA LEU A 21 13.75 12.25 4.27
C LEU A 21 15.22 12.29 3.78
N VAL A 22 15.57 13.29 2.96
CA VAL A 22 16.95 13.48 2.46
C VAL A 22 17.83 14.24 3.45
N ALA A 23 17.23 15.08 4.30
CA ALA A 23 17.94 15.96 5.24
C ALA A 23 18.33 15.29 6.58
N PHE A 24 17.96 14.03 6.81
CA PHE A 24 18.43 13.31 8.01
C PHE A 24 19.95 13.18 8.00
N PRO A 25 20.65 13.60 9.09
CA PRO A 25 22.09 13.61 9.15
C PRO A 25 22.65 12.20 8.94
N ARG A 26 23.50 12.07 7.94
CA ARG A 26 24.26 10.87 7.60
C ARG A 26 25.30 10.60 8.71
N GLN A 27 24.91 9.95 9.78
CA GLN A 27 25.91 9.33 10.64
C GLN A 27 26.50 8.13 9.87
N GLY A 28 27.78 8.19 9.63
CA GLY A 28 28.60 7.42 8.70
C GLY A 28 28.68 5.90 8.87
N LYS A 29 27.54 5.20 8.88
CA LYS A 29 27.48 3.76 8.63
C LYS A 29 26.81 3.60 7.27
N ALA A 30 27.42 2.83 6.37
CA ALA A 30 26.93 2.59 5.01
C ALA A 30 25.42 2.29 5.03
N GLN A 31 24.62 3.26 4.59
CA GLN A 31 23.17 3.10 4.47
C GLN A 31 22.92 1.99 3.46
N ARG A 32 22.33 0.87 3.91
CA ARG A 32 21.96 -0.19 3.00
C ARG A 32 20.62 0.18 2.37
N LEU A 33 20.63 0.19 1.04
CA LEU A 33 19.45 0.38 0.22
C LEU A 33 19.07 -0.95 -0.41
N ALA A 34 17.80 -1.29 -0.39
CA ALA A 34 17.28 -2.48 -1.03
C ALA A 34 16.05 -2.15 -1.89
N ILE A 35 15.96 -2.83 -3.03
CA ILE A 35 14.77 -2.85 -3.88
C ILE A 35 14.01 -4.13 -3.59
N LYS A 36 12.69 -4.06 -3.61
CA LYS A 36 11.78 -5.15 -3.23
C LYS A 36 10.68 -5.31 -4.26
N THR A 37 10.29 -6.56 -4.51
CA THR A 37 9.10 -6.87 -5.30
C THR A 37 8.38 -8.08 -4.70
N ASN A 38 7.07 -7.97 -4.59
CA ASN A 38 6.23 -9.01 -4.00
C ASN A 38 5.72 -9.97 -5.09
N VAL A 39 6.08 -11.23 -4.98
CA VAL A 39 5.70 -12.26 -5.97
C VAL A 39 4.22 -12.58 -5.92
N LEU A 40 3.59 -12.51 -4.73
CA LEU A 40 2.15 -12.74 -4.63
C LEU A 40 1.35 -11.67 -5.35
N SER A 41 1.77 -10.40 -5.25
CA SER A 41 1.11 -9.31 -5.98
C SER A 41 1.35 -9.41 -7.49
N LEU A 42 2.54 -9.84 -7.92
CA LEU A 42 2.80 -10.12 -9.34
C LEU A 42 1.92 -11.25 -9.89
N ALA A 43 1.74 -12.33 -9.11
CA ALA A 43 0.82 -13.42 -9.48
C ALA A 43 -0.64 -12.95 -9.58
N ALA A 44 -1.01 -11.93 -8.80
CA ALA A 44 -2.31 -11.27 -8.88
C ALA A 44 -2.38 -10.18 -9.98
N LEU A 45 -1.40 -10.11 -10.90
CA LEU A 45 -1.26 -9.05 -11.92
C LEU A 45 -1.30 -7.63 -11.31
N THR A 46 -0.78 -7.50 -10.10
CA THR A 46 -0.66 -6.26 -9.36
C THR A 46 0.82 -5.95 -9.17
N PRO A 47 1.52 -5.36 -10.16
CA PRO A 47 2.93 -5.04 -10.03
C PRO A 47 3.19 -4.21 -8.78
N ASP A 48 4.27 -4.55 -8.10
CA ASP A 48 4.72 -3.98 -6.83
C ASP A 48 6.18 -3.57 -6.94
N LEU A 49 6.47 -2.38 -6.45
CA LEU A 49 7.83 -1.87 -6.30
C LEU A 49 8.00 -1.31 -4.90
N GLY A 50 8.96 -1.85 -4.18
CA GLY A 50 9.34 -1.40 -2.85
C GLY A 50 10.79 -0.93 -2.78
N LEU A 51 11.01 0.07 -1.94
CA LEU A 51 12.32 0.55 -1.54
C LEU A 51 12.45 0.42 -0.03
N GLU A 52 13.61 -0.02 0.46
CA GLU A 52 13.88 -0.07 1.89
C GLU A 52 15.26 0.51 2.18
N VAL A 53 15.30 1.42 3.14
CA VAL A 53 16.53 2.10 3.60
C VAL A 53 16.76 1.75 5.06
N VAL A 54 17.96 1.28 5.36
CA VAL A 54 18.41 1.06 6.73
C VAL A 54 18.77 2.41 7.35
N VAL A 55 18.06 2.80 8.40
CA VAL A 55 18.22 4.10 9.05
C VAL A 55 18.93 4.01 10.41
N GLY A 56 19.06 2.82 10.97
CA GLY A 56 19.72 2.59 12.25
C GLY A 56 20.26 1.17 12.38
N GLU A 57 20.84 0.84 13.51
CA GLU A 57 21.44 -0.49 13.76
C GLU A 57 20.41 -1.62 13.71
N ARG A 58 19.17 -1.32 14.12
CA ARG A 58 18.06 -2.27 14.20
C ARG A 58 16.80 -1.77 13.48
N THR A 59 16.92 -0.70 12.70
CA THR A 59 15.75 -0.04 12.13
C THR A 59 15.89 0.21 10.63
N SER A 60 14.80 0.04 9.92
CA SER A 60 14.68 0.41 8.51
C SER A 60 13.33 1.04 8.22
N ILE A 61 13.27 1.80 7.15
CA ILE A 61 12.04 2.36 6.59
C ILE A 61 11.87 1.78 5.21
N ALA A 62 10.70 1.20 4.96
CA ALA A 62 10.31 0.69 3.67
C ALA A 62 9.14 1.51 3.11
N LEU A 63 9.11 1.66 1.79
CA LEU A 63 8.00 2.24 1.04
C LEU A 63 7.69 1.32 -0.11
N SER A 64 6.46 0.83 -0.19
CA SER A 64 5.96 0.04 -1.31
C SER A 64 4.85 0.78 -2.04
N VAL A 65 4.87 0.69 -3.37
CA VAL A 65 3.81 1.18 -4.24
C VAL A 65 3.39 0.03 -5.13
N PHE A 66 2.10 -0.27 -5.15
CA PHE A 66 1.56 -1.33 -5.98
C PHE A 66 0.18 -0.96 -6.50
N GLY A 67 -0.18 -1.54 -7.62
CA GLY A 67 -1.47 -1.28 -8.23
C GLY A 67 -1.73 -2.14 -9.42
N HIS A 68 -2.99 -2.16 -9.86
CA HIS A 68 -3.38 -2.86 -11.05
C HIS A 68 -4.43 -2.06 -11.84
N TRP A 69 -4.54 -2.43 -13.11
CA TRP A 69 -5.53 -1.90 -14.01
C TRP A 69 -6.15 -3.04 -14.81
N ASN A 70 -7.40 -3.36 -14.50
CA ASN A 70 -8.18 -4.42 -15.15
C ASN A 70 -7.45 -5.79 -15.20
N PRO A 71 -6.99 -6.35 -14.07
CA PRO A 71 -6.32 -7.63 -14.06
C PRO A 71 -7.29 -8.74 -14.47
N TYR A 72 -6.81 -9.69 -15.25
CA TYR A 72 -7.62 -10.83 -15.74
C TYR A 72 -8.95 -10.45 -16.45
N GLY A 73 -9.04 -9.24 -17.04
CA GLY A 73 -10.28 -8.75 -17.66
C GLY A 73 -11.35 -8.29 -16.69
N LEU A 74 -11.08 -8.29 -15.40
CA LEU A 74 -11.97 -7.73 -14.39
C LEU A 74 -11.90 -6.20 -14.43
N SER A 75 -13.04 -5.53 -14.37
CA SER A 75 -13.09 -4.07 -14.25
C SER A 75 -12.68 -3.65 -12.83
N SER A 76 -11.38 -3.63 -12.59
CA SER A 76 -10.81 -3.31 -11.29
C SER A 76 -9.55 -2.46 -11.45
N LYS A 77 -9.51 -1.35 -10.73
CA LYS A 77 -8.36 -0.44 -10.64
C LYS A 77 -8.02 -0.25 -9.19
N LEU A 78 -6.75 -0.37 -8.87
CA LEU A 78 -6.23 -0.20 -7.52
C LEU A 78 -4.89 0.50 -7.59
N LEU A 79 -4.68 1.45 -6.71
CA LEU A 79 -3.36 2.02 -6.44
C LEU A 79 -3.18 2.14 -4.93
N VAL A 80 -2.07 1.63 -4.43
CA VAL A 80 -1.73 1.64 -3.00
C VAL A 80 -0.33 2.15 -2.79
N ILE A 81 -0.17 2.99 -1.78
CA ILE A 81 1.12 3.44 -1.25
C ILE A 81 1.18 2.99 0.20
N GLN A 82 2.25 2.27 0.55
CA GLN A 82 2.40 1.64 1.87
C GLN A 82 3.78 1.92 2.46
N PRO A 83 3.93 2.94 3.31
CA PRO A 83 5.10 3.11 4.17
C PRO A 83 5.07 2.11 5.34
N GLU A 84 6.26 1.67 5.76
CA GLU A 84 6.44 0.75 6.86
C GLU A 84 7.74 1.07 7.61
N TYR A 85 7.65 1.19 8.92
CA TYR A 85 8.79 1.29 9.83
C TYR A 85 9.06 -0.08 10.46
N ARG A 86 10.29 -0.56 10.44
CA ARG A 86 10.67 -1.92 10.85
C ARG A 86 11.72 -1.92 11.95
N LEU A 87 11.50 -2.80 12.92
CA LEU A 87 12.43 -3.11 14.00
C LEU A 87 12.94 -4.55 13.84
N TRP A 88 14.24 -4.71 13.76
CA TRP A 88 14.94 -5.98 13.53
C TRP A 88 15.48 -6.53 14.86
N PHE A 89 15.08 -7.75 15.20
CA PHE A 89 15.43 -8.32 16.50
C PHE A 89 16.90 -8.75 16.60
N ASN A 90 17.50 -9.20 15.51
CA ASN A 90 18.87 -9.72 15.49
C ASN A 90 19.96 -8.64 15.32
N GLY A 91 19.62 -7.37 15.32
CA GLY A 91 20.57 -6.26 15.15
C GLY A 91 21.17 -6.15 13.76
N ARG A 92 20.64 -6.85 12.77
CA ARG A 92 21.07 -6.79 11.36
C ARG A 92 19.87 -6.57 10.46
N PRO A 93 19.55 -5.34 10.07
CA PRO A 93 18.48 -5.06 9.14
C PRO A 93 18.59 -5.86 7.84
N LEU A 94 17.44 -6.15 7.23
CA LEU A 94 17.26 -6.95 6.02
C LEU A 94 17.54 -8.46 6.20
N THR A 95 17.64 -8.97 7.42
CA THR A 95 17.86 -10.39 7.70
C THR A 95 17.07 -10.85 8.93
N ARG A 96 16.52 -12.07 8.86
CA ARG A 96 15.76 -12.74 9.92
C ARG A 96 14.48 -12.01 10.31
N GLU A 97 14.14 -12.03 11.60
CA GLU A 97 12.85 -11.61 12.15
C GLU A 97 12.78 -10.09 12.30
N TYR A 98 11.62 -9.54 11.97
CA TYR A 98 11.29 -8.15 12.28
C TYR A 98 9.83 -8.01 12.68
N VAL A 99 9.55 -6.94 13.39
CA VAL A 99 8.21 -6.38 13.56
C VAL A 99 8.17 -5.01 12.91
N GLY A 100 7.04 -4.68 12.29
CA GLY A 100 6.86 -3.40 11.62
C GLY A 100 5.57 -2.70 12.03
N PHE A 101 5.60 -1.39 11.93
CA PHE A 101 4.42 -0.56 11.96
C PHE A 101 4.19 -0.02 10.56
N THR A 102 3.02 -0.29 10.00
CA THR A 102 2.67 0.08 8.63
C THR A 102 1.44 0.98 8.59
N ALA A 103 1.43 1.85 7.61
CA ALA A 103 0.23 2.53 7.16
C ALA A 103 0.07 2.32 5.66
N PHE A 104 -1.14 2.40 5.12
CA PHE A 104 -1.31 2.53 3.69
C PHE A 104 -2.45 3.49 3.34
N ALA A 105 -2.33 4.07 2.16
CA ALA A 105 -3.40 4.79 1.49
C ALA A 105 -3.68 4.11 0.15
N ALA A 106 -4.95 3.89 -0.12
CA ALA A 106 -5.41 3.21 -1.32
C ALA A 106 -6.54 4.00 -1.99
N THR A 107 -6.54 4.02 -3.31
CA THR A 107 -7.69 4.41 -4.12
C THR A 107 -8.09 3.21 -4.97
N TYR A 108 -9.38 2.94 -5.06
CA TYR A 108 -9.90 1.78 -5.77
C TYR A 108 -11.17 2.10 -6.53
N ASP A 109 -11.33 1.38 -7.63
CA ASP A 109 -12.52 1.39 -8.47
C ASP A 109 -12.73 -0.06 -8.96
N MET A 110 -13.65 -0.77 -8.32
CA MET A 110 -13.83 -2.21 -8.53
C MET A 110 -15.26 -2.52 -8.87
N ALA A 111 -15.48 -3.23 -9.99
CA ALA A 111 -16.74 -3.85 -10.31
C ALA A 111 -16.69 -5.32 -9.88
N LEU A 112 -17.47 -5.68 -8.87
CA LEU A 112 -17.62 -7.06 -8.43
C LEU A 112 -18.89 -7.65 -9.04
N PRO A 113 -18.80 -8.73 -9.82
CA PRO A 113 -19.98 -9.42 -10.31
C PRO A 113 -20.68 -10.11 -9.15
N THR A 114 -21.71 -9.48 -8.60
CA THR A 114 -22.51 -10.03 -7.49
C THR A 114 -23.82 -10.60 -8.06
N GLY A 115 -23.77 -11.77 -8.68
CA GLY A 115 -24.92 -12.46 -9.26
C GLY A 115 -25.21 -12.09 -10.72
N PRO A 116 -26.14 -12.79 -11.38
CA PRO A 116 -26.37 -12.68 -12.82
C PRO A 116 -26.87 -11.30 -13.29
N ASP A 117 -27.42 -10.49 -12.39
CA ASP A 117 -28.06 -9.21 -12.76
C ASP A 117 -27.55 -7.98 -12.02
N ARG A 118 -26.52 -8.09 -11.18
CA ARG A 118 -26.03 -6.97 -10.35
C ARG A 118 -24.53 -6.94 -10.26
N ALA A 119 -23.87 -6.22 -11.14
CA ALA A 119 -22.49 -5.81 -10.90
C ALA A 119 -22.51 -4.57 -10.01
N ASN A 120 -22.04 -4.72 -8.78
CA ASN A 120 -21.84 -3.59 -7.88
C ASN A 120 -20.48 -2.97 -8.18
N VAL A 121 -20.47 -1.69 -8.48
CA VAL A 121 -19.23 -0.91 -8.67
C VAL A 121 -18.95 -0.20 -7.36
N PHE A 122 -17.78 -0.45 -6.79
CA PHE A 122 -17.30 0.19 -5.58
C PHE A 122 -16.16 1.13 -5.94
N ARG A 123 -16.35 2.41 -5.69
CA ARG A 123 -15.33 3.41 -5.91
C ARG A 123 -15.07 4.15 -4.60
N GLY A 124 -13.82 4.22 -4.19
CA GLY A 124 -13.51 4.88 -2.93
C GLY A 124 -12.03 5.00 -2.66
N ASP A 125 -11.80 5.53 -1.47
CA ASP A 125 -10.49 5.67 -0.88
C ASP A 125 -10.47 4.96 0.47
N ALA A 126 -9.32 4.40 0.81
CA ALA A 126 -9.11 3.74 2.07
C ALA A 126 -7.76 4.14 2.66
N VAL A 127 -7.70 4.22 3.97
CA VAL A 127 -6.47 4.35 4.73
C VAL A 127 -6.44 3.29 5.81
N ALA A 128 -5.27 2.76 6.11
CA ALA A 128 -5.13 1.82 7.20
C ALA A 128 -3.85 2.06 7.98
N VAL A 129 -3.87 1.63 9.23
CA VAL A 129 -2.71 1.52 10.09
C VAL A 129 -2.67 0.14 10.71
N GLY A 130 -1.50 -0.44 10.86
CA GLY A 130 -1.39 -1.80 11.35
C GLY A 130 0.00 -2.20 11.79
N VAL A 131 0.07 -3.41 12.29
CA VAL A 131 1.32 -4.06 12.71
C VAL A 131 1.59 -5.21 11.75
N THR A 132 2.85 -5.34 11.37
CA THR A 132 3.36 -6.38 10.49
C THR A 132 4.43 -7.18 11.21
N GLY A 133 4.65 -8.39 10.75
CA GLY A 133 5.76 -9.22 11.16
C GLY A 133 6.23 -10.06 9.99
N GLY A 134 7.51 -10.33 9.95
CA GLY A 134 8.06 -11.12 8.86
C GLY A 134 9.39 -11.75 9.19
N TYR A 135 9.77 -12.66 8.31
CA TYR A 135 11.04 -13.35 8.34
C TYR A 135 11.75 -13.21 6.99
N VAL A 136 13.02 -12.82 7.03
CA VAL A 136 13.86 -12.66 5.85
C VAL A 136 14.91 -13.76 5.79
N PHE A 137 14.81 -14.58 4.77
CA PHE A 137 15.76 -15.63 4.43
C PHE A 137 16.90 -15.06 3.57
N ASN A 138 18.12 -15.34 3.96
CA ASN A 138 19.28 -14.92 3.18
C ASN A 138 19.53 -15.97 2.09
N LEU A 139 19.39 -15.60 0.83
CA LEU A 139 19.65 -16.46 -0.33
C LEU A 139 21.08 -16.30 -0.87
N GLY A 140 21.78 -15.23 -0.47
CA GLY A 140 23.13 -14.97 -0.95
C GLY A 140 23.65 -13.59 -0.53
N LYS A 141 24.70 -13.13 -1.21
CA LYS A 141 25.36 -11.86 -0.84
C LYS A 141 24.50 -10.62 -1.03
N ARG A 142 23.56 -10.64 -1.98
CA ARG A 142 22.71 -9.49 -2.34
C ARG A 142 21.23 -9.82 -2.44
N TRP A 143 20.87 -11.10 -2.44
CA TRP A 143 19.50 -11.55 -2.60
C TRP A 143 18.95 -12.13 -1.31
N ASN A 144 17.81 -11.66 -0.91
CA ASN A 144 17.04 -12.18 0.22
C ASN A 144 15.61 -12.46 -0.22
N PHE A 145 14.92 -13.29 0.54
CA PHE A 145 13.51 -13.60 0.36
C PHE A 145 12.78 -13.36 1.67
N GLU A 146 11.68 -12.61 1.64
CA GLU A 146 10.88 -12.23 2.80
C GLU A 146 9.50 -12.87 2.72
N LEU A 147 9.07 -13.46 3.82
CA LEU A 147 7.67 -13.77 4.09
C LEU A 147 7.16 -12.85 5.19
N ALA A 148 6.06 -12.16 4.92
CA ALA A 148 5.50 -11.22 5.87
C ALA A 148 3.98 -11.25 5.86
N GLY A 149 3.43 -11.00 7.05
CA GLY A 149 2.00 -10.84 7.29
C GLY A 149 1.74 -9.70 8.25
N GLY A 150 0.53 -9.19 8.25
CA GLY A 150 0.14 -8.13 9.17
C GLY A 150 -1.35 -7.89 9.19
N ALA A 151 -1.81 -7.30 10.27
CA ALA A 151 -3.20 -6.91 10.45
C ALA A 151 -3.28 -5.49 11.00
N GLY A 152 -4.38 -4.82 10.70
CA GLY A 152 -4.57 -3.45 11.10
C GLY A 152 -6.00 -2.99 11.00
N LEU A 153 -6.22 -1.75 11.32
CA LEU A 153 -7.50 -1.09 11.23
C LEU A 153 -7.59 -0.34 9.90
N LEU A 154 -8.55 -0.73 9.09
CA LEU A 154 -8.90 -0.08 7.83
C LEU A 154 -10.04 0.89 8.06
N LEU A 155 -9.87 2.10 7.61
CA LEU A 155 -10.90 3.13 7.47
C LEU A 155 -11.15 3.33 5.98
N PHE A 156 -12.39 3.26 5.55
CA PHE A 156 -12.72 3.42 4.14
C PHE A 156 -13.91 4.34 3.95
N ARG A 157 -13.90 5.00 2.81
CA ARG A 157 -14.99 5.81 2.29
C ARG A 157 -15.27 5.34 0.87
N GLN A 158 -16.49 4.86 0.61
CA GLN A 158 -16.86 4.34 -0.70
C GLN A 158 -18.22 4.83 -1.17
N LYS A 159 -18.37 4.91 -2.48
CA LYS A 159 -19.64 5.03 -3.18
C LYS A 159 -19.90 3.71 -3.89
N GLN A 160 -21.12 3.23 -3.79
CA GLN A 160 -21.57 2.03 -4.47
C GLN A 160 -22.47 2.46 -5.62
N TYR A 161 -22.22 1.90 -6.80
CA TYR A 161 -23.03 2.09 -7.99
C TYR A 161 -23.54 0.73 -8.47
N PHE A 162 -24.74 0.73 -9.03
CA PHE A 162 -25.28 -0.45 -9.71
C PHE A 162 -24.94 -0.38 -11.20
N ASN A 163 -24.57 -1.52 -11.80
CA ASN A 163 -24.26 -1.57 -13.22
C ASN A 163 -25.59 -1.49 -14.00
N GLY A 164 -25.75 -0.49 -14.84
CA GLY A 164 -26.96 -0.25 -15.62
C GLY A 164 -27.79 0.96 -15.22
N ASP A 165 -27.50 1.56 -14.08
CA ASP A 165 -28.16 2.80 -13.70
C ASP A 165 -27.55 3.98 -14.47
N SER A 166 -28.40 4.77 -15.14
CA SER A 166 -27.95 6.05 -15.67
C SER A 166 -27.63 7.01 -14.51
N TYR A 167 -26.74 7.96 -14.75
CA TYR A 167 -26.35 8.94 -13.73
C TYR A 167 -27.55 9.78 -13.23
N GLU A 168 -28.59 9.91 -14.04
CA GLU A 168 -29.84 10.60 -13.71
C GLU A 168 -30.73 9.78 -12.78
N ASP A 169 -30.79 8.45 -12.96
CA ASP A 169 -31.52 7.55 -12.05
C ASP A 169 -30.89 7.50 -10.66
N TYR A 170 -29.60 7.80 -10.57
CA TYR A 170 -28.87 7.88 -9.31
C TYR A 170 -29.32 9.03 -8.41
N PHE A 171 -29.77 10.14 -9.00
CA PHE A 171 -30.31 11.30 -8.25
C PHE A 171 -31.82 11.23 -8.01
N ALA A 172 -32.54 10.43 -8.78
CA ALA A 172 -33.99 10.35 -8.75
C ALA A 172 -34.54 9.15 -7.95
N GLY A 173 -33.70 8.15 -7.62
CA GLY A 173 -34.14 6.92 -7.00
C GLY A 173 -33.88 6.82 -5.50
N GLU A 174 -34.75 6.10 -4.80
CA GLU A 174 -34.64 5.73 -3.38
C GLU A 174 -33.39 4.89 -3.03
N ASN A 175 -32.58 4.49 -4.04
CA ASN A 175 -31.40 3.62 -3.93
C ASN A 175 -30.06 4.36 -4.05
N THR A 176 -30.03 5.66 -3.79
CA THR A 176 -28.76 6.37 -3.61
C THR A 176 -28.03 5.77 -2.44
N ALA A 177 -27.13 4.82 -2.70
CA ALA A 177 -26.24 4.28 -1.67
C ALA A 177 -25.46 5.48 -1.09
N PRO A 178 -25.69 5.83 0.19
CA PRO A 178 -25.03 6.95 0.80
C PRO A 178 -23.52 6.69 0.76
N ASN A 179 -22.71 7.75 0.78
CA ASN A 179 -21.28 7.66 1.04
C ASN A 179 -21.08 6.84 2.33
N THR A 180 -20.70 5.59 2.16
CA THR A 180 -20.56 4.67 3.28
C THR A 180 -19.19 4.90 3.89
N TRP A 181 -19.17 5.28 5.15
CA TRP A 181 -18.01 5.29 5.99
C TRP A 181 -17.99 3.99 6.79
N GLY A 182 -16.83 3.37 6.89
CA GLY A 182 -16.69 2.17 7.68
C GLY A 182 -15.29 2.00 8.22
N TYR A 183 -15.19 1.16 9.25
CA TYR A 183 -13.92 0.65 9.75
C TYR A 183 -13.99 -0.86 9.88
N LYS A 184 -12.88 -1.53 9.60
CA LYS A 184 -12.77 -2.99 9.67
C LYS A 184 -11.39 -3.38 10.13
N LEU A 185 -11.31 -4.50 10.87
CA LEU A 185 -10.05 -5.22 11.00
C LEU A 185 -9.71 -5.83 9.64
N PHE A 186 -8.50 -5.58 9.14
CA PHE A 186 -8.11 -5.94 7.79
C PHE A 186 -6.69 -6.50 7.77
N PRO A 187 -6.42 -7.57 7.00
CA PRO A 187 -5.07 -8.03 6.76
C PRO A 187 -4.32 -6.97 5.93
N CYS A 188 -3.56 -6.09 6.60
CA CYS A 188 -2.89 -4.96 5.96
C CYS A 188 -1.64 -5.36 5.17
N LYS A 189 -1.14 -6.59 5.36
CA LYS A 189 0.00 -7.12 4.62
C LYS A 189 -0.07 -8.64 4.50
N LEU A 190 0.17 -9.13 3.30
CA LEU A 190 0.49 -10.52 3.01
C LEU A 190 1.49 -10.49 1.84
N SER A 191 2.72 -10.93 2.08
CA SER A 191 3.75 -10.82 1.05
C SER A 191 4.75 -11.95 1.07
N ALA A 192 5.14 -12.36 -0.13
CA ALA A 192 6.32 -13.16 -0.42
C ALA A 192 7.19 -12.30 -1.34
N THR A 193 8.28 -11.76 -0.84
CA THR A 193 8.98 -10.65 -1.47
C THR A 193 10.43 -11.00 -1.75
N PHE A 194 10.90 -10.81 -2.97
CA PHE A 194 12.31 -10.77 -3.28
C PHE A 194 12.91 -9.41 -2.95
N ILE A 195 14.07 -9.44 -2.33
CA ILE A 195 14.82 -8.26 -1.89
C ILE A 195 16.18 -8.30 -2.57
N TYR A 196 16.52 -7.24 -3.26
CA TYR A 196 17.85 -7.01 -3.81
C TYR A 196 18.55 -5.88 -3.07
N ILE A 197 19.68 -6.19 -2.43
CA ILE A 197 20.48 -5.24 -1.66
C ILE A 197 21.47 -4.56 -2.62
N ILE A 198 21.33 -3.23 -2.78
CA ILE A 198 22.19 -2.45 -3.66
C ILE A 198 23.52 -2.16 -2.95
N ARG A 199 23.45 -1.77 -1.67
CA ARG A 199 24.62 -1.52 -0.84
C ARG A 199 24.25 -1.43 0.64
#